data_f2d3cdba3fa198a044a750a770fe7310
#
_entry.id   f2d3cdba3fa198a044a750a770fe7310
#
_cell.length_a   1.000
_cell.length_b   1.000
_cell.length_c   1.000
_cell.angle_alpha   90.00
_cell.angle_beta   90.00
_cell.angle_gamma   90.00
#
_symmetry.space_group_name_H-M   'P 1'
#
loop_
_entity.id
_entity.type
_entity.pdbx_description
1 polymer ?
#
loop_
_entity_poly.entity_id
_entity_poly.type
_entity_poly.pdbx_seq_one_letter_code
_entity_poly.pdbx_strand_id
1 'polypeptide(L)'
;MKKYVAIMALIGLLGFTNASQAQIKVGYINVENVLSLMPEISKFDSILTRYQQDSINPQYASLIQTYQYKDSVYKDTLKPPPAAVKKQLEEELPQLINTIQNWQQIVNQAMEAKQNELLAPLYRKIYDAIRAVAKEKGYTHVMNKESLLVAPDADDMIAAVAAKLKLTLPKAPAAPAAK
;
A
#
# COMPACT_ATOMS: atom_id res chain seq x y z
N MET A 1 -68.97 6.43 25.28
CA MET A 1 -68.13 7.40 24.50
C MET A 1 -66.66 7.36 24.95
N LYS A 2 -66.32 7.36 26.24
CA LYS A 2 -64.90 7.34 26.72
C LYS A 2 -64.08 6.09 26.31
N LYS A 3 -64.70 4.93 26.11
CA LYS A 3 -64.02 3.68 25.71
C LYS A 3 -63.55 3.69 24.26
N TYR A 4 -64.25 4.36 23.35
CA TYR A 4 -63.88 4.43 21.93
C TYR A 4 -62.77 5.46 21.67
N VAL A 5 -62.66 6.50 22.49
CA VAL A 5 -61.59 7.49 22.42
C VAL A 5 -60.26 6.85 22.82
N ALA A 6 -60.26 5.98 23.81
CA ALA A 6 -59.03 5.27 24.25
C ALA A 6 -58.53 4.28 23.17
N ILE A 7 -59.43 3.59 22.46
CA ILE A 7 -59.06 2.68 21.37
C ILE A 7 -58.51 3.46 20.16
N MET A 8 -59.09 4.60 19.81
CA MET A 8 -58.57 5.45 18.74
C MET A 8 -57.22 6.01 19.07
N ALA A 9 -56.94 6.39 20.32
CA ALA A 9 -55.62 6.84 20.78
C ALA A 9 -54.57 5.74 20.74
N LEU A 10 -54.96 4.47 21.03
CA LEU A 10 -54.03 3.35 20.99
C LEU A 10 -53.66 2.96 19.55
N ILE A 11 -54.58 3.09 18.59
CA ILE A 11 -54.35 2.82 17.16
C ILE A 11 -53.44 3.94 16.57
N GLY A 12 -53.55 5.19 17.01
CA GLY A 12 -52.69 6.31 16.60
C GLY A 12 -51.24 6.16 17.06
N LEU A 13 -50.97 5.50 18.20
CA LEU A 13 -49.60 5.26 18.70
C LEU A 13 -48.88 4.13 17.96
N LEU A 14 -49.60 3.17 17.37
CA LEU A 14 -49.02 2.04 16.63
C LEU A 14 -48.66 2.38 15.17
N GLY A 15 -49.12 3.52 14.64
CA GLY A 15 -48.87 3.95 13.26
C GLY A 15 -47.52 4.62 12.99
N PHE A 16 -46.71 4.92 14.01
CA PHE A 16 -45.43 5.65 13.84
C PHE A 16 -44.19 4.79 14.05
N THR A 17 -44.27 3.49 13.89
CA THR A 17 -43.05 2.68 13.68
C THR A 17 -42.56 2.92 12.26
N ASN A 18 -41.95 4.09 12.00
CA ASN A 18 -41.04 4.22 10.88
C ASN A 18 -39.93 3.21 11.10
N ALA A 19 -40.07 2.01 10.53
CA ALA A 19 -38.95 1.12 10.35
C ALA A 19 -37.97 1.89 9.49
N SER A 20 -37.01 2.55 10.16
CA SER A 20 -35.85 3.16 9.51
C SER A 20 -35.11 2.00 8.85
N GLN A 21 -35.50 1.66 7.63
CA GLN A 21 -34.70 0.80 6.79
C GLN A 21 -33.37 1.55 6.65
N ALA A 22 -32.35 1.05 7.35
CA ALA A 22 -31.01 1.55 7.17
C ALA A 22 -30.63 1.33 5.70
N GLN A 23 -30.90 2.36 4.88
CA GLN A 23 -30.64 2.30 3.45
C GLN A 23 -29.15 2.10 3.25
N ILE A 24 -28.78 0.96 2.66
CA ILE A 24 -27.37 0.68 2.35
C ILE A 24 -26.92 1.75 1.38
N LYS A 25 -26.04 2.63 1.85
CA LYS A 25 -25.42 3.66 1.03
C LYS A 25 -23.99 3.22 0.70
N VAL A 26 -23.70 3.02 -0.57
CA VAL A 26 -22.41 2.56 -1.07
C VAL A 26 -21.70 3.73 -1.73
N GLY A 27 -20.50 4.04 -1.25
CA GLY A 27 -19.58 4.95 -1.93
C GLY A 27 -18.49 4.19 -2.66
N TYR A 28 -17.75 4.87 -3.52
CA TYR A 28 -16.61 4.28 -4.19
C TYR A 28 -15.45 5.27 -4.31
N ILE A 29 -14.23 4.73 -4.46
CA ILE A 29 -13.03 5.54 -4.60
C ILE A 29 -11.93 4.74 -5.32
N ASN A 30 -11.10 5.41 -6.11
CA ASN A 30 -9.85 4.86 -6.59
C ASN A 30 -8.72 5.26 -5.62
N VAL A 31 -8.21 4.31 -4.86
CA VAL A 31 -7.18 4.52 -3.83
C VAL A 31 -5.84 4.93 -4.46
N GLU A 32 -5.50 4.35 -5.62
CA GLU A 32 -4.26 4.65 -6.34
C GLU A 32 -4.23 6.09 -6.85
N ASN A 33 -5.39 6.61 -7.30
CA ASN A 33 -5.51 8.01 -7.68
C ASN A 33 -5.26 8.94 -6.49
N VAL A 34 -5.76 8.60 -5.29
CA VAL A 34 -5.47 9.37 -4.09
C VAL A 34 -4.00 9.29 -3.72
N LEU A 35 -3.41 8.10 -3.79
CA LEU A 35 -2.00 7.87 -3.52
C LEU A 35 -1.10 8.72 -4.43
N SER A 36 -1.39 8.75 -5.73
CA SER A 36 -0.61 9.52 -6.72
C SER A 36 -0.62 11.04 -6.46
N LEU A 37 -1.63 11.55 -5.74
CA LEU A 37 -1.73 12.95 -5.35
C LEU A 37 -0.95 13.29 -4.07
N MET A 38 -0.45 12.29 -3.34
CA MET A 38 0.26 12.53 -2.10
C MET A 38 1.66 13.11 -2.38
N PRO A 39 2.06 14.20 -1.70
CA PRO A 39 3.35 14.85 -1.94
C PRO A 39 4.55 13.93 -1.64
N GLU A 40 4.37 12.95 -0.76
CA GLU A 40 5.40 11.96 -0.45
C GLU A 40 5.79 11.10 -1.66
N ILE A 41 4.87 10.85 -2.59
CA ILE A 41 5.11 10.05 -3.81
C ILE A 41 6.14 10.72 -4.73
N SER A 42 6.20 12.03 -4.78
CA SER A 42 7.20 12.74 -5.61
C SER A 42 8.65 12.44 -5.22
N LYS A 43 8.90 11.99 -3.99
CA LYS A 43 10.23 11.63 -3.48
C LYS A 43 10.51 10.13 -3.54
N PHE A 44 9.53 9.34 -3.93
CA PHE A 44 9.58 7.89 -3.85
C PHE A 44 10.77 7.31 -4.64
N ASP A 45 10.89 7.70 -5.90
CA ASP A 45 11.98 7.23 -6.77
C ASP A 45 13.36 7.64 -6.24
N SER A 46 13.49 8.85 -5.70
CA SER A 46 14.75 9.31 -5.14
C SER A 46 15.15 8.54 -3.87
N ILE A 47 14.18 8.16 -3.03
CA ILE A 47 14.41 7.34 -1.84
C ILE A 47 14.84 5.92 -2.23
N LEU A 48 14.18 5.33 -3.21
CA LEU A 48 14.52 4.00 -3.71
C LEU A 48 15.91 3.98 -4.38
N THR A 49 16.22 4.98 -5.20
CA THR A 49 17.53 5.12 -5.83
C THR A 49 18.63 5.24 -4.77
N ARG A 50 18.42 6.07 -3.74
CA ARG A 50 19.36 6.19 -2.63
C ARG A 50 19.49 4.87 -1.86
N TYR A 51 18.41 4.19 -1.58
CA TYR A 51 18.46 2.88 -0.92
C TYR A 51 19.28 1.87 -1.72
N GLN A 52 19.13 1.85 -3.03
CA GLN A 52 19.95 1.01 -3.91
C GLN A 52 21.43 1.38 -3.84
N GLN A 53 21.74 2.67 -3.89
CA GLN A 53 23.14 3.16 -3.88
C GLN A 53 23.81 2.97 -2.52
N ASP A 54 23.11 3.32 -1.42
CA ASP A 54 23.73 3.40 -0.09
C ASP A 54 23.64 2.07 0.68
N SER A 55 22.72 1.17 0.29
CA SER A 55 22.50 -0.09 1.01
C SER A 55 22.76 -1.31 0.15
N ILE A 56 22.18 -1.39 -1.04
CA ILE A 56 22.24 -2.61 -1.87
C ILE A 56 23.62 -2.74 -2.53
N ASN A 57 24.09 -1.70 -3.21
CA ASN A 57 25.37 -1.76 -3.94
C ASN A 57 26.58 -2.05 -3.03
N PRO A 58 26.72 -1.44 -1.84
CA PRO A 58 27.79 -1.78 -0.91
C PRO A 58 27.74 -3.23 -0.41
N GLN A 59 26.55 -3.78 -0.20
CA GLN A 59 26.41 -5.19 0.20
C GLN A 59 26.94 -6.13 -0.90
N TYR A 60 26.63 -5.85 -2.17
CA TYR A 60 27.16 -6.62 -3.28
C TYR A 60 28.68 -6.52 -3.36
N ALA A 61 29.23 -5.32 -3.26
CA ALA A 61 30.66 -5.09 -3.27
C ALA A 61 31.38 -5.88 -2.14
N SER A 62 30.81 -5.85 -0.94
CA SER A 62 31.31 -6.60 0.21
C SER A 62 31.23 -8.12 0.00
N LEU A 63 30.13 -8.61 -0.60
CA LEU A 63 29.95 -10.02 -0.93
C LEU A 63 31.02 -10.50 -1.93
N ILE A 64 31.27 -9.73 -2.99
CA ILE A 64 32.30 -10.03 -3.99
C ILE A 64 33.69 -10.01 -3.36
N GLN A 65 34.01 -9.00 -2.55
CA GLN A 65 35.31 -8.92 -1.85
C GLN A 65 35.51 -10.11 -0.91
N THR A 66 34.47 -10.49 -0.17
CA THR A 66 34.52 -11.64 0.73
C THR A 66 34.78 -12.94 -0.04
N TYR A 67 34.08 -13.11 -1.16
CA TYR A 67 34.31 -14.28 -2.03
C TYR A 67 35.73 -14.31 -2.57
N GLN A 68 36.21 -13.21 -3.14
CA GLN A 68 37.55 -13.11 -3.71
C GLN A 68 38.64 -13.38 -2.67
N TYR A 69 38.50 -12.82 -1.47
CA TYR A 69 39.42 -13.07 -0.37
C TYR A 69 39.46 -14.55 0.02
N LYS A 70 38.30 -15.16 0.25
CA LYS A 70 38.20 -16.57 0.66
C LYS A 70 38.68 -17.54 -0.44
N ASP A 71 38.37 -17.25 -1.69
CA ASP A 71 38.83 -18.03 -2.84
C ASP A 71 40.36 -17.94 -2.98
N SER A 72 40.95 -16.73 -2.78
CA SER A 72 42.40 -16.55 -2.80
C SER A 72 43.11 -17.34 -1.69
N VAL A 73 42.55 -17.31 -0.46
CA VAL A 73 43.08 -18.09 0.67
C VAL A 73 42.99 -19.62 0.39
N TYR A 74 41.87 -20.05 -0.16
CA TYR A 74 41.65 -21.48 -0.49
C TYR A 74 42.63 -22.00 -1.54
N LYS A 75 42.97 -21.16 -2.53
CA LYS A 75 43.86 -21.50 -3.66
C LYS A 75 45.34 -21.25 -3.38
N ASP A 76 45.69 -20.67 -2.22
CA ASP A 76 47.11 -20.35 -1.91
C ASP A 76 47.93 -21.61 -1.78
N THR A 77 48.85 -21.79 -2.73
CA THR A 77 49.79 -22.93 -2.76
C THR A 77 51.10 -22.63 -2.04
N LEU A 78 51.41 -21.35 -1.81
CA LEU A 78 52.66 -20.92 -1.14
C LEU A 78 52.52 -20.96 0.39
N LYS A 79 51.30 -20.61 0.86
CA LYS A 79 50.89 -20.68 2.27
C LYS A 79 49.52 -21.37 2.40
N PRO A 80 49.44 -22.67 2.24
CA PRO A 80 48.18 -23.36 2.30
C PRO A 80 47.52 -23.19 3.67
N PRO A 81 46.20 -22.94 3.73
CA PRO A 81 45.51 -22.80 4.98
C PRO A 81 45.53 -24.10 5.80
N PRO A 82 45.43 -24.02 7.13
CA PRO A 82 45.24 -25.19 7.99
C PRO A 82 44.05 -26.04 7.53
N ALA A 83 44.13 -27.36 7.71
CA ALA A 83 43.10 -28.30 7.25
C ALA A 83 41.67 -27.93 7.72
N ALA A 84 41.54 -27.44 8.94
CA ALA A 84 40.25 -27.01 9.48
C ALA A 84 39.69 -25.78 8.72
N VAL A 85 40.57 -24.80 8.40
CA VAL A 85 40.19 -23.61 7.61
C VAL A 85 39.85 -24.00 6.19
N LYS A 86 40.61 -24.93 5.58
CA LYS A 86 40.34 -25.39 4.22
C LYS A 86 38.94 -26.05 4.15
N LYS A 87 38.62 -26.92 5.10
CA LYS A 87 37.29 -27.55 5.17
C LYS A 87 36.16 -26.50 5.33
N GLN A 88 36.35 -25.49 6.18
CA GLN A 88 35.39 -24.42 6.33
C GLN A 88 35.19 -23.63 5.02
N LEU A 89 36.26 -23.33 4.29
CA LEU A 89 36.18 -22.63 3.01
C LEU A 89 35.49 -23.47 1.93
N GLU A 90 35.68 -24.81 1.94
CA GLU A 90 34.99 -25.75 1.04
C GLU A 90 33.45 -25.71 1.25
N GLU A 91 32.98 -25.45 2.45
CA GLU A 91 31.55 -25.31 2.78
C GLU A 91 31.03 -23.89 2.48
N GLU A 92 31.82 -22.86 2.71
CA GLU A 92 31.38 -21.45 2.57
C GLU A 92 31.41 -20.91 1.14
N LEU A 93 32.46 -21.30 0.35
CA LEU A 93 32.61 -20.78 -1.03
C LEU A 93 31.41 -21.10 -1.93
N PRO A 94 30.85 -22.34 -1.93
CA PRO A 94 29.64 -22.62 -2.70
C PRO A 94 28.43 -21.79 -2.28
N GLN A 95 28.29 -21.46 -0.98
CA GLN A 95 27.20 -20.63 -0.48
C GLN A 95 27.34 -19.19 -0.97
N LEU A 96 28.57 -18.63 -0.97
CA LEU A 96 28.84 -17.31 -1.51
C LEU A 96 28.57 -17.24 -3.02
N ILE A 97 28.99 -18.25 -3.77
CA ILE A 97 28.72 -18.34 -5.21
C ILE A 97 27.20 -18.36 -5.46
N ASN A 98 26.47 -19.19 -4.72
CA ASN A 98 25.02 -19.27 -4.85
C ASN A 98 24.36 -17.92 -4.54
N THR A 99 24.81 -17.22 -3.49
CA THR A 99 24.31 -15.89 -3.14
C THR A 99 24.60 -14.88 -4.24
N ILE A 100 25.80 -14.91 -4.82
CA ILE A 100 26.19 -14.03 -5.94
C ILE A 100 25.31 -14.31 -7.17
N GLN A 101 25.10 -15.59 -7.51
CA GLN A 101 24.26 -15.98 -8.64
C GLN A 101 22.79 -15.56 -8.47
N ASN A 102 22.28 -15.61 -7.24
CA ASN A 102 20.90 -15.23 -6.93
C ASN A 102 20.76 -13.74 -6.53
N TRP A 103 21.83 -12.93 -6.65
CA TRP A 103 21.84 -11.56 -6.17
C TRP A 103 20.70 -10.71 -6.74
N GLN A 104 20.40 -10.84 -8.04
CA GLN A 104 19.32 -10.09 -8.65
C GLN A 104 17.96 -10.36 -8.00
N GLN A 105 17.68 -11.60 -7.63
CA GLN A 105 16.45 -11.95 -6.92
C GLN A 105 16.43 -11.33 -5.52
N ILE A 106 17.56 -11.33 -4.81
CA ILE A 106 17.71 -10.71 -3.50
C ILE A 106 17.44 -9.19 -3.61
N VAL A 107 18.02 -8.53 -4.62
CA VAL A 107 17.78 -7.10 -4.88
C VAL A 107 16.31 -6.82 -5.14
N ASN A 108 15.66 -7.60 -6.00
CA ASN A 108 14.26 -7.41 -6.33
C ASN A 108 13.38 -7.53 -5.06
N GLN A 109 13.61 -8.54 -4.24
CA GLN A 109 12.88 -8.71 -2.96
C GLN A 109 13.16 -7.56 -1.98
N ALA A 110 14.41 -7.11 -1.87
CA ALA A 110 14.76 -5.99 -0.99
C ALA A 110 14.12 -4.67 -1.46
N MET A 111 14.10 -4.43 -2.77
CA MET A 111 13.45 -3.25 -3.36
C MET A 111 11.93 -3.28 -3.17
N GLU A 112 11.29 -4.43 -3.38
CA GLU A 112 9.86 -4.62 -3.13
C GLU A 112 9.52 -4.41 -1.65
N ALA A 113 10.30 -4.99 -0.74
CA ALA A 113 10.12 -4.79 0.69
C ALA A 113 10.24 -3.30 1.07
N LYS A 114 11.22 -2.58 0.49
CA LYS A 114 11.40 -1.14 0.72
C LYS A 114 10.25 -0.31 0.16
N GLN A 115 9.73 -0.65 -1.02
CA GLN A 115 8.53 -0.02 -1.58
C GLN A 115 7.32 -0.20 -0.66
N ASN A 116 7.08 -1.42 -0.20
CA ASN A 116 5.97 -1.73 0.71
C ASN A 116 6.10 -0.99 2.05
N GLU A 117 7.32 -0.90 2.60
CA GLU A 117 7.62 -0.13 3.81
C GLU A 117 7.24 1.36 3.65
N LEU A 118 7.58 1.95 2.50
CA LEU A 118 7.29 3.34 2.21
C LEU A 118 5.81 3.60 1.91
N LEU A 119 5.14 2.67 1.25
CA LEU A 119 3.72 2.79 0.87
C LEU A 119 2.76 2.53 2.03
N ALA A 120 3.11 1.61 2.92
CA ALA A 120 2.22 1.19 4.01
C ALA A 120 1.68 2.37 4.87
N PRO A 121 2.49 3.35 5.31
CA PRO A 121 1.97 4.49 6.05
C PRO A 121 1.07 5.40 5.22
N LEU A 122 1.29 5.49 3.89
CA LEU A 122 0.47 6.30 2.99
C LEU A 122 -0.91 5.65 2.81
N TYR A 123 -0.96 4.36 2.53
CA TYR A 123 -2.22 3.62 2.49
C TYR A 123 -3.00 3.73 3.79
N ARG A 124 -2.32 3.65 4.94
CA ARG A 124 -2.99 3.83 6.25
C ARG A 124 -3.66 5.19 6.34
N LYS A 125 -2.95 6.28 5.99
CA LYS A 125 -3.52 7.65 5.96
C LYS A 125 -4.74 7.73 5.05
N ILE A 126 -4.69 7.12 3.86
CA ILE A 126 -5.79 7.11 2.89
C ILE A 126 -7.00 6.36 3.46
N TYR A 127 -6.80 5.16 3.99
CA TYR A 127 -7.88 4.35 4.56
C TYR A 127 -8.53 5.02 5.78
N ASP A 128 -7.75 5.72 6.62
CA ASP A 128 -8.30 6.47 7.75
C ASP A 128 -9.14 7.65 7.27
N ALA A 129 -8.71 8.37 6.23
CA ALA A 129 -9.48 9.43 5.60
C ALA A 129 -10.77 8.90 4.94
N ILE A 130 -10.70 7.75 4.25
CA ILE A 130 -11.88 7.08 3.67
C ILE A 130 -12.89 6.74 4.75
N ARG A 131 -12.47 6.12 5.87
CA ARG A 131 -13.36 5.78 6.99
C ARG A 131 -14.02 7.04 7.60
N ALA A 132 -13.24 8.11 7.78
CA ALA A 132 -13.76 9.36 8.31
C ALA A 132 -14.84 9.97 7.39
N VAL A 133 -14.55 10.06 6.08
CA VAL A 133 -15.49 10.58 5.08
C VAL A 133 -16.72 9.68 4.95
N ALA A 134 -16.55 8.36 4.97
CA ALA A 134 -17.66 7.41 4.92
C ALA A 134 -18.62 7.65 6.10
N LYS A 135 -18.08 7.78 7.30
CA LYS A 135 -18.87 8.10 8.50
C LYS A 135 -19.57 9.44 8.41
N GLU A 136 -18.87 10.49 7.97
CA GLU A 136 -19.42 11.86 7.83
C GLU A 136 -20.57 11.92 6.81
N LYS A 137 -20.47 11.17 5.71
CA LYS A 137 -21.47 11.16 4.63
C LYS A 137 -22.51 10.04 4.74
N GLY A 138 -22.42 9.21 5.78
CA GLY A 138 -23.36 8.12 6.03
C GLY A 138 -23.23 6.95 5.05
N TYR A 139 -22.06 6.72 4.45
CA TYR A 139 -21.80 5.52 3.67
C TYR A 139 -21.62 4.32 4.60
N THR A 140 -22.32 3.24 4.28
CA THR A 140 -22.19 1.96 5.00
C THR A 140 -21.09 1.09 4.43
N HIS A 141 -20.82 1.22 3.13
CA HIS A 141 -19.79 0.49 2.39
C HIS A 141 -19.05 1.42 1.45
N VAL A 142 -17.76 1.14 1.25
CA VAL A 142 -16.93 1.82 0.24
C VAL A 142 -16.24 0.75 -0.61
N MET A 143 -16.38 0.84 -1.91
CA MET A 143 -15.82 -0.09 -2.88
C MET A 143 -14.67 0.57 -3.66
N ASN A 144 -13.78 -0.26 -4.21
CA ASN A 144 -12.81 0.25 -5.18
C ASN A 144 -13.53 0.56 -6.50
N LYS A 145 -13.26 1.73 -7.06
CA LYS A 145 -13.83 2.17 -8.34
C LYS A 145 -13.58 1.17 -9.47
N GLU A 146 -12.43 0.52 -9.48
CA GLU A 146 -12.05 -0.47 -10.49
C GLU A 146 -12.91 -1.74 -10.49
N SER A 147 -13.60 -2.00 -9.37
CA SER A 147 -14.52 -3.15 -9.25
C SER A 147 -15.93 -2.84 -9.77
N LEU A 148 -16.17 -1.61 -10.23
CA LEU A 148 -17.49 -1.13 -10.65
C LEU A 148 -17.49 -0.86 -12.15
N LEU A 149 -18.45 -1.45 -12.88
CA LEU A 149 -18.66 -1.16 -14.30
C LEU A 149 -19.43 0.16 -14.50
N VAL A 150 -20.36 0.43 -13.60
CA VAL A 150 -21.19 1.66 -13.60
C VAL A 150 -21.42 2.08 -12.16
N ALA A 151 -21.29 3.39 -11.89
CA ALA A 151 -21.61 3.95 -10.58
C ALA A 151 -22.02 5.43 -10.75
N PRO A 152 -22.94 5.95 -9.90
CA PRO A 152 -23.31 7.36 -9.90
C PRO A 152 -22.13 8.24 -9.49
N ASP A 153 -21.87 9.33 -10.22
CA ASP A 153 -20.78 10.28 -9.90
C ASP A 153 -20.92 10.91 -8.52
N ALA A 154 -22.15 11.02 -8.01
CA ALA A 154 -22.46 11.59 -6.69
C ALA A 154 -21.87 10.76 -5.53
N ASP A 155 -21.60 9.48 -5.77
CA ASP A 155 -21.05 8.54 -4.78
C ASP A 155 -19.52 8.36 -4.90
N ASP A 156 -18.87 9.11 -5.81
CA ASP A 156 -17.40 9.18 -5.88
C ASP A 156 -16.85 9.98 -4.68
N MET A 157 -16.08 9.31 -3.86
CA MET A 157 -15.54 9.89 -2.62
C MET A 157 -14.20 10.60 -2.81
N ILE A 158 -13.61 10.56 -4.02
CA ILE A 158 -12.25 11.06 -4.25
C ILE A 158 -12.08 12.53 -3.81
N ALA A 159 -13.04 13.39 -4.16
CA ALA A 159 -12.97 14.81 -3.83
C ALA A 159 -13.02 15.06 -2.31
N ALA A 160 -13.89 14.33 -1.59
CA ALA A 160 -14.03 14.47 -0.15
C ALA A 160 -12.81 13.92 0.60
N VAL A 161 -12.25 12.77 0.15
CA VAL A 161 -11.06 12.17 0.74
C VAL A 161 -9.83 13.03 0.46
N ALA A 162 -9.66 13.54 -0.76
CA ALA A 162 -8.58 14.46 -1.11
C ALA A 162 -8.63 15.74 -0.24
N ALA A 163 -9.82 16.34 -0.07
CA ALA A 163 -10.01 17.49 0.81
C ALA A 163 -9.63 17.16 2.27
N LYS A 164 -10.02 15.98 2.77
CA LYS A 164 -9.68 15.51 4.12
C LYS A 164 -8.17 15.38 4.32
N LEU A 165 -7.46 14.93 3.29
CA LEU A 165 -6.00 14.78 3.26
C LEU A 165 -5.28 16.09 2.85
N LYS A 166 -6.01 17.17 2.57
CA LYS A 166 -5.49 18.46 2.08
C LYS A 166 -4.70 18.33 0.76
N LEU A 167 -5.15 17.43 -0.11
CA LEU A 167 -4.58 17.22 -1.43
C LEU A 167 -5.29 18.06 -2.47
N THR A 168 -4.55 18.52 -3.48
CA THR A 168 -5.10 19.25 -4.61
C THR A 168 -5.43 18.29 -5.73
N LEU A 169 -6.70 18.21 -6.10
CA LEU A 169 -7.12 17.45 -7.28
C LEU A 169 -6.71 18.18 -8.55
N PRO A 170 -6.18 17.48 -9.57
CA PRO A 170 -6.01 18.04 -10.89
C PRO A 170 -7.37 18.55 -11.40
N LYS A 171 -7.38 19.75 -11.99
CA LYS A 171 -8.60 20.30 -12.60
C LYS A 171 -9.02 19.33 -13.72
N ALA A 172 -10.22 18.76 -13.60
CA ALA A 172 -10.76 17.88 -14.65
C ALA A 172 -10.63 18.62 -16.01
N PRO A 173 -10.17 17.95 -17.08
CA PRO A 173 -10.24 18.54 -18.40
C PRO A 173 -11.69 18.91 -18.67
N ALA A 174 -11.91 20.17 -19.10
CA ALA A 174 -13.25 20.64 -19.45
C ALA A 174 -13.83 19.66 -20.47
N ALA A 175 -15.01 19.09 -20.16
CA ALA A 175 -15.71 18.24 -21.11
C ALA A 175 -15.83 19.02 -22.44
N PRO A 176 -15.55 18.38 -23.59
CA PRO A 176 -15.76 19.03 -24.87
C PRO A 176 -17.23 19.45 -24.95
N ALA A 177 -17.46 20.75 -25.18
CA ALA A 177 -18.80 21.28 -25.37
C ALA A 177 -19.48 20.45 -26.46
N ALA A 178 -20.57 19.78 -26.11
CA ALA A 178 -21.42 19.08 -27.06
C ALA A 178 -21.89 20.12 -28.10
N LYS A 179 -21.49 19.90 -29.35
CA LYS A 179 -22.04 20.61 -30.52
C LYS A 179 -23.36 19.98 -30.90
#